data_3e8d2234351010ee1d658921fbfc4d3f
#
_entry.id   3e8d2234351010ee1d658921fbfc4d3f
#
_cell.length_a   1.000
_cell.length_b   1.000
_cell.length_c   1.000
_cell.angle_alpha   90.00
_cell.angle_beta   90.00
_cell.angle_gamma   90.00
#
_symmetry.space_group_name_H-M   'P 1'
#
loop_
_entity.id
_entity.type
_entity.pdbx_description
1 polymer ?
#
loop_
_entity_poly.entity_id
_entity_poly.type
_entity_poly.pdbx_seq_one_letter_code
_entity_poly.pdbx_strand_id
1 'polypeptide(L)'
;MLRTLRRSVLAGSRRSFNVYSGLPQKQLLLFSPSLLRARYSSTSGSTKTSNKPAKIDAPGFKKIFLVAIIGTLIFVKTVQSLDKNKPKTTLSEEEFENVVKGLKRRVAIFPQGKVDIKFSLSPSIEETRKILQKSQGDDISELRFVDPAKVIDYYRTSKDDRYEALLNDYYKKYGPDTYIYNLPTGMLVMLLGRYFKENFKSGDKLVVVNFPHSISDATKFENEVSIVSKILVPRKLSGSDICKYYETVGKADII
;
A
#
# COMPACT_ATOMS: atom_id res chain seq x y z
N MET A 1 -33.78 60.29 -0.84
CA MET A 1 -33.20 60.07 0.49
C MET A 1 -32.10 59.01 0.41
N LEU A 2 -30.87 59.47 0.40
CA LEU A 2 -29.65 58.63 0.34
C LEU A 2 -29.34 58.13 1.76
N ARG A 3 -29.15 56.79 1.91
CA ARG A 3 -28.55 56.22 3.10
C ARG A 3 -27.32 55.39 2.71
N THR A 4 -26.19 55.91 3.07
CA THR A 4 -24.84 55.40 2.99
C THR A 4 -24.66 54.12 3.79
N LEU A 5 -24.14 53.06 3.15
CA LEU A 5 -23.71 51.83 3.78
C LEU A 5 -22.22 51.90 4.13
N ARG A 6 -21.91 51.82 5.43
CA ARG A 6 -20.56 51.69 5.99
C ARG A 6 -19.98 50.34 5.64
N ARG A 7 -18.80 50.33 5.03
CA ARG A 7 -17.89 49.18 4.93
C ARG A 7 -17.21 48.97 6.30
N SER A 8 -17.41 47.83 6.91
CA SER A 8 -16.57 47.32 7.99
C SER A 8 -15.52 46.37 7.41
N VAL A 9 -14.29 46.85 7.49
CA VAL A 9 -13.08 46.06 7.18
C VAL A 9 -12.77 45.22 8.41
N LEU A 10 -12.90 43.90 8.33
CA LEU A 10 -12.43 42.96 9.35
C LEU A 10 -11.06 42.45 8.94
N ALA A 11 -10.07 42.82 9.73
CA ALA A 11 -8.69 42.39 9.66
C ALA A 11 -8.57 40.88 9.90
N GLY A 12 -8.09 40.16 8.92
CA GLY A 12 -7.78 38.72 9.01
C GLY A 12 -6.50 38.49 9.80
N SER A 13 -6.65 37.93 10.98
CA SER A 13 -5.56 37.40 11.77
C SER A 13 -4.93 36.17 11.10
N ARG A 14 -3.73 36.36 10.57
CA ARG A 14 -2.87 35.25 10.10
C ARG A 14 -2.28 34.56 11.32
N ARG A 15 -2.81 33.39 11.68
CA ARG A 15 -2.13 32.45 12.58
C ARG A 15 -1.12 31.66 11.78
N SER A 16 0.14 31.99 12.00
CA SER A 16 1.28 31.17 11.56
C SER A 16 1.31 29.86 12.37
N PHE A 17 1.10 28.74 11.70
CA PHE A 17 1.36 27.44 12.28
C PHE A 17 2.87 27.19 12.28
N ASN A 18 3.47 27.24 13.47
CA ASN A 18 4.81 26.72 13.69
C ASN A 18 4.77 25.19 13.59
N VAL A 19 5.32 24.68 12.50
CA VAL A 19 5.58 23.25 12.34
C VAL A 19 6.83 22.92 13.16
N TYR A 20 6.66 22.29 14.29
CA TYR A 20 7.76 21.67 15.05
C TYR A 20 8.31 20.50 14.24
N SER A 21 9.40 20.74 13.55
CA SER A 21 10.26 19.69 12.98
C SER A 21 11.24 19.22 14.05
N GLY A 22 10.78 18.31 14.91
CA GLY A 22 11.61 17.57 15.84
C GLY A 22 12.01 16.22 15.24
N LEU A 23 12.97 16.19 14.34
CA LEU A 23 13.67 14.97 13.99
C LEU A 23 14.93 14.87 14.84
N PRO A 24 15.17 13.77 15.58
CA PRO A 24 16.43 13.55 16.24
C PRO A 24 17.51 13.34 15.18
N GLN A 25 18.43 14.27 15.09
CA GLN A 25 19.68 14.08 14.35
C GLN A 25 20.45 12.92 14.95
N LYS A 26 20.36 11.74 14.34
CA LYS A 26 21.35 10.70 14.55
C LYS A 26 22.67 11.23 14.00
N GLN A 27 23.59 11.51 14.91
CA GLN A 27 24.96 11.80 14.60
C GLN A 27 25.51 10.67 13.72
N LEU A 28 25.71 10.97 12.45
CA LEU A 28 26.58 10.18 11.57
C LEU A 28 28.00 10.36 12.09
N LEU A 29 28.46 9.40 12.90
CA LEU A 29 29.89 9.25 13.17
C LEU A 29 30.57 8.93 11.85
N LEU A 30 31.11 9.97 11.24
CA LEU A 30 32.06 9.86 10.14
C LEU A 30 33.32 9.16 10.69
N PHE A 31 33.39 7.86 10.51
CA PHE A 31 34.64 7.13 10.62
C PHE A 31 35.56 7.60 9.50
N SER A 32 36.42 8.56 9.81
CA SER A 32 37.59 8.84 9.00
C SER A 32 38.49 7.61 9.02
N PRO A 33 38.81 6.99 7.89
CA PRO A 33 39.88 6.04 7.82
C PRO A 33 41.19 6.80 8.00
N SER A 34 41.72 6.83 9.22
CA SER A 34 43.09 7.25 9.44
C SER A 34 44.02 6.27 8.70
N LEU A 35 44.46 6.71 7.54
CA LEU A 35 45.56 6.09 6.82
C LEU A 35 46.76 6.07 7.75
N LEU A 36 47.03 4.94 8.38
CA LEU A 36 48.31 4.61 9.00
C LEU A 36 49.34 4.56 7.86
N ARG A 37 49.89 5.75 7.54
CA ARG A 37 51.06 5.91 6.67
C ARG A 37 52.23 5.41 7.48
N ALA A 38 52.56 4.10 7.34
CA ALA A 38 53.82 3.55 7.81
C ALA A 38 54.95 4.33 7.14
N ARG A 39 55.60 5.22 7.92
CA ARG A 39 56.83 5.84 7.51
C ARG A 39 57.93 4.77 7.48
N TYR A 40 58.24 4.33 6.30
CA TYR A 40 59.50 3.61 6.07
C TYR A 40 60.65 4.64 6.25
N SER A 41 61.29 4.66 7.40
CA SER A 41 62.55 5.39 7.59
C SER A 41 63.65 4.49 7.06
N SER A 42 64.14 4.83 5.85
CA SER A 42 65.37 4.29 5.34
C SER A 42 66.54 4.94 6.10
N THR A 43 66.98 4.29 7.15
CA THR A 43 68.27 4.67 7.79
C THR A 43 69.40 3.97 7.02
N SER A 44 70.04 4.74 6.15
CA SER A 44 71.30 4.36 5.53
C SER A 44 72.42 4.50 6.58
N GLY A 45 72.57 3.45 7.38
CA GLY A 45 73.75 3.28 8.26
C GLY A 45 74.77 2.34 7.61
N SER A 46 75.76 2.91 7.00
CA SER A 46 76.91 2.16 6.54
C SER A 46 77.75 1.69 7.74
N THR A 47 77.57 0.43 8.12
CA THR A 47 78.50 -0.27 9.00
C THR A 47 79.04 -1.49 8.27
N LYS A 48 80.33 -1.38 7.92
CA LYS A 48 81.13 -2.50 7.47
C LYS A 48 81.18 -3.52 8.61
N THR A 49 80.57 -4.68 8.43
CA THR A 49 80.78 -5.81 9.31
C THR A 49 80.87 -7.11 8.50
N SER A 50 82.01 -7.70 8.68
CA SER A 50 82.50 -9.00 8.26
C SER A 50 81.45 -10.05 7.84
N ASN A 51 81.61 -10.53 6.61
CA ASN A 51 80.92 -11.67 6.03
C ASN A 51 81.22 -12.97 6.84
N LYS A 52 80.30 -13.29 7.74
CA LYS A 52 80.04 -14.70 8.06
C LYS A 52 78.71 -15.06 7.43
N PRO A 53 78.61 -16.11 6.59
CA PRO A 53 77.34 -16.54 6.07
C PRO A 53 76.51 -17.01 7.26
N ALA A 54 75.46 -16.25 7.60
CA ALA A 54 74.45 -16.69 8.54
C ALA A 54 73.78 -17.93 7.95
N LYS A 55 73.94 -19.08 8.61
CA LYS A 55 73.13 -20.27 8.33
C LYS A 55 71.68 -19.86 8.51
N ILE A 56 71.02 -19.63 7.41
CA ILE A 56 69.52 -19.50 7.42
C ILE A 56 69.03 -20.93 7.70
N ASP A 57 68.78 -21.23 8.95
CA ASP A 57 68.07 -22.46 9.32
C ASP A 57 66.67 -22.34 8.76
N ALA A 58 66.46 -22.86 7.54
CA ALA A 58 65.15 -22.94 6.93
C ALA A 58 64.21 -23.68 7.92
N PRO A 59 63.04 -23.10 8.25
CA PRO A 59 62.11 -23.72 9.20
C PRO A 59 61.73 -25.11 8.68
N GLY A 60 62.00 -26.11 9.49
CA GLY A 60 61.75 -27.50 9.11
C GLY A 60 60.27 -27.69 8.73
N PHE A 61 60.00 -28.57 7.76
CA PHE A 61 58.69 -28.83 7.19
C PHE A 61 57.57 -28.98 8.25
N LYS A 62 57.88 -29.61 9.39
CA LYS A 62 56.96 -29.75 10.53
C LYS A 62 56.48 -28.42 11.11
N LYS A 63 57.34 -27.39 11.17
CA LYS A 63 56.95 -26.05 11.66
C LYS A 63 56.06 -25.33 10.68
N ILE A 64 56.33 -25.44 9.36
CA ILE A 64 55.50 -24.86 8.31
C ILE A 64 54.11 -25.50 8.32
N PHE A 65 54.04 -26.83 8.43
CA PHE A 65 52.78 -27.57 8.47
C PHE A 65 51.93 -27.20 9.70
N LEU A 66 52.55 -27.04 10.86
CA LEU A 66 51.85 -26.62 12.08
C LEU A 66 51.24 -25.21 11.94
N VAL A 67 51.98 -24.27 11.37
CA VAL A 67 51.49 -22.91 11.12
C VAL A 67 50.33 -22.94 10.14
N ALA A 68 50.39 -23.76 9.09
CA ALA A 68 49.30 -23.93 8.13
C ALA A 68 48.02 -24.46 8.80
N ILE A 69 48.12 -25.46 9.65
CA ILE A 69 46.97 -26.00 10.40
C ILE A 69 46.37 -24.94 11.31
N ILE A 70 47.19 -24.22 12.09
CA ILE A 70 46.70 -23.16 12.97
C ILE A 70 45.99 -22.06 12.15
N GLY A 71 46.58 -21.65 11.03
CA GLY A 71 45.99 -20.67 10.14
C GLY A 71 44.63 -21.13 9.59
N THR A 72 44.54 -22.41 9.19
CA THR A 72 43.27 -22.96 8.70
C THR A 72 42.20 -22.99 9.81
N LEU A 73 42.56 -23.39 11.03
CA LEU A 73 41.63 -23.40 12.16
C LEU A 73 41.11 -22.00 12.50
N ILE A 74 42.00 -21.01 12.51
CA ILE A 74 41.61 -19.61 12.74
C ILE A 74 40.65 -19.15 11.61
N PHE A 75 40.99 -19.43 10.35
CA PHE A 75 40.14 -19.08 9.22
C PHE A 75 38.75 -19.70 9.31
N VAL A 76 38.66 -21.00 9.59
CA VAL A 76 37.36 -21.68 9.74
C VAL A 76 36.54 -21.05 10.87
N LYS A 77 37.18 -20.78 12.03
CA LYS A 77 36.49 -20.11 13.15
C LYS A 77 36.01 -18.71 12.80
N THR A 78 36.79 -17.95 12.05
CA THR A 78 36.43 -16.61 11.61
C THR A 78 35.24 -16.66 10.63
N VAL A 79 35.26 -17.56 9.64
CA VAL A 79 34.14 -17.74 8.68
C VAL A 79 32.89 -18.18 9.41
N GLN A 80 32.95 -19.13 10.34
CA GLN A 80 31.79 -19.54 11.13
C GLN A 80 31.21 -18.40 11.98
N SER A 81 32.07 -17.53 12.50
CA SER A 81 31.62 -16.36 13.26
C SER A 81 30.94 -15.33 12.38
N LEU A 82 31.44 -15.12 11.15
CA LEU A 82 30.82 -14.23 10.16
C LEU A 82 29.48 -14.78 9.70
N ASP A 83 29.37 -16.11 9.48
CA ASP A 83 28.11 -16.71 9.07
C ASP A 83 26.99 -16.60 10.13
N LYS A 84 27.38 -16.71 11.43
CA LYS A 84 26.43 -16.46 12.52
C LYS A 84 25.90 -15.04 12.59
N ASN A 85 26.72 -14.07 12.19
CA ASN A 85 26.40 -12.65 12.23
C ASN A 85 25.91 -12.09 10.90
N LYS A 86 25.80 -12.93 9.84
CA LYS A 86 25.19 -12.49 8.58
C LYS A 86 23.75 -12.09 8.84
N PRO A 87 23.34 -10.85 8.48
CA PRO A 87 21.93 -10.50 8.46
C PRO A 87 21.24 -11.48 7.49
N LYS A 88 20.14 -12.05 7.91
CA LYS A 88 19.31 -12.87 7.03
C LYS A 88 18.86 -11.98 5.86
N THR A 89 19.50 -12.14 4.71
CA THR A 89 19.22 -11.34 3.51
C THR A 89 17.97 -11.81 2.79
N THR A 90 17.55 -13.04 3.04
CA THR A 90 16.30 -13.60 2.55
C THR A 90 15.33 -13.73 3.70
N LEU A 91 14.24 -12.97 3.65
CA LEU A 91 13.09 -13.19 4.53
C LEU A 91 12.51 -14.58 4.26
N SER A 92 12.21 -15.32 5.31
CA SER A 92 11.39 -16.52 5.15
C SER A 92 9.99 -16.10 4.64
N GLU A 93 9.26 -17.05 4.06
CA GLU A 93 7.91 -16.75 3.53
C GLU A 93 6.98 -16.20 4.62
N GLU A 94 7.09 -16.71 5.84
CA GLU A 94 6.36 -16.19 7.01
C GLU A 94 6.79 -14.78 7.42
N GLU A 95 8.10 -14.49 7.40
CA GLU A 95 8.61 -13.14 7.68
C GLU A 95 8.19 -12.15 6.60
N PHE A 96 8.21 -12.58 5.32
CA PHE A 96 7.72 -11.77 4.21
C PHE A 96 6.23 -11.45 4.36
N GLU A 97 5.39 -12.44 4.67
CA GLU A 97 3.97 -12.20 4.94
C GLU A 97 3.74 -11.25 6.12
N ASN A 98 4.51 -11.39 7.20
CA ASN A 98 4.40 -10.51 8.35
C ASN A 98 4.84 -9.08 8.02
N VAL A 99 5.88 -8.90 7.20
CA VAL A 99 6.30 -7.57 6.72
C VAL A 99 5.22 -6.98 5.80
N VAL A 100 4.66 -7.76 4.89
CA VAL A 100 3.57 -7.32 4.01
C VAL A 100 2.32 -6.93 4.82
N LYS A 101 1.96 -7.72 5.82
CA LYS A 101 0.87 -7.39 6.77
C LYS A 101 1.20 -6.13 7.57
N GLY A 102 2.44 -5.99 8.03
CA GLY A 102 2.92 -4.82 8.79
C GLY A 102 2.95 -3.53 7.97
N LEU A 103 3.26 -3.62 6.68
CA LEU A 103 3.20 -2.50 5.75
C LEU A 103 1.76 -2.09 5.39
N LYS A 104 0.75 -2.72 6.00
CA LYS A 104 -0.68 -2.45 5.73
C LYS A 104 -1.02 -2.50 4.24
N ARG A 105 -0.30 -3.26 3.44
CA ARG A 105 -0.71 -3.55 2.08
C ARG A 105 -2.00 -4.36 2.18
N ARG A 106 -3.10 -3.69 1.92
CA ARG A 106 -4.40 -4.33 1.89
C ARG A 106 -4.41 -5.28 0.69
N VAL A 107 -4.52 -6.57 0.99
CA VAL A 107 -4.74 -7.57 -0.05
C VAL A 107 -6.21 -7.45 -0.44
N ALA A 108 -6.50 -7.36 -1.72
CA ALA A 108 -7.87 -7.35 -2.21
C ALA A 108 -8.61 -8.60 -1.70
N ILE A 109 -9.88 -8.43 -1.32
CA ILE A 109 -10.71 -9.53 -0.78
C ILE A 109 -10.81 -10.67 -1.80
N PHE A 110 -11.01 -10.32 -3.07
CA PHE A 110 -11.02 -11.27 -4.16
C PHE A 110 -9.85 -10.99 -5.11
N PRO A 111 -8.96 -11.97 -5.32
CA PRO A 111 -7.92 -11.87 -6.35
C PRO A 111 -8.53 -11.67 -7.74
N GLN A 112 -7.77 -11.06 -8.63
CA GLN A 112 -8.19 -10.81 -10.00
C GLN A 112 -8.70 -12.08 -10.68
N GLY A 113 -9.87 -11.97 -11.35
CA GLY A 113 -10.49 -13.08 -12.08
C GLY A 113 -11.25 -14.09 -11.22
N LYS A 114 -11.30 -13.92 -9.90
CA LYS A 114 -12.09 -14.78 -9.02
C LYS A 114 -13.57 -14.44 -9.00
N VAL A 115 -13.91 -13.15 -9.17
CA VAL A 115 -15.29 -12.64 -9.20
C VAL A 115 -15.38 -11.68 -10.38
N ASP A 116 -16.46 -11.75 -11.14
CA ASP A 116 -16.73 -10.79 -12.22
C ASP A 116 -17.61 -9.67 -11.69
N ILE A 117 -17.02 -8.48 -11.48
CA ILE A 117 -17.72 -7.32 -10.95
C ILE A 117 -17.87 -6.27 -12.03
N LYS A 118 -19.09 -5.87 -12.28
CA LYS A 118 -19.44 -4.76 -13.16
C LYS A 118 -20.01 -3.60 -12.33
N PHE A 119 -19.66 -2.38 -12.65
CA PHE A 119 -20.30 -1.20 -12.07
C PHE A 119 -21.42 -0.68 -12.99
N SER A 120 -22.42 -0.06 -12.43
CA SER A 120 -23.43 0.68 -13.16
C SER A 120 -23.65 2.06 -12.55
N LEU A 121 -23.50 3.10 -13.36
CA LEU A 121 -23.82 4.48 -12.95
C LEU A 121 -25.34 4.79 -12.99
N SER A 122 -26.17 3.82 -13.41
CA SER A 122 -27.61 3.99 -13.36
C SER A 122 -28.12 3.97 -11.92
N PRO A 123 -29.05 4.85 -11.55
CA PRO A 123 -29.57 4.91 -10.17
C PRO A 123 -30.49 3.73 -9.81
N SER A 124 -31.02 2.99 -10.80
CA SER A 124 -31.98 1.92 -10.57
C SER A 124 -31.49 0.57 -11.05
N ILE A 125 -31.78 -0.47 -10.24
CA ILE A 125 -31.54 -1.87 -10.62
C ILE A 125 -32.32 -2.24 -11.87
N GLU A 126 -33.54 -1.74 -12.01
CA GLU A 126 -34.41 -2.04 -13.16
C GLU A 126 -33.87 -1.46 -14.46
N GLU A 127 -33.38 -0.22 -14.39
CA GLU A 127 -32.71 0.42 -15.55
C GLU A 127 -31.46 -0.34 -15.93
N THR A 128 -30.62 -0.68 -14.94
CA THR A 128 -29.41 -1.48 -15.17
C THR A 128 -29.74 -2.83 -15.81
N ARG A 129 -30.80 -3.50 -15.36
CA ARG A 129 -31.26 -4.77 -15.93
C ARG A 129 -31.68 -4.61 -17.39
N LYS A 130 -32.47 -3.57 -17.69
CA LYS A 130 -32.90 -3.26 -19.09
C LYS A 130 -31.72 -2.95 -20.01
N ILE A 131 -30.72 -2.25 -19.46
CA ILE A 131 -29.48 -1.92 -20.16
C ILE A 131 -28.71 -3.20 -20.52
N LEU A 132 -28.53 -4.09 -19.55
CA LEU A 132 -27.83 -5.35 -19.76
C LEU A 132 -28.55 -6.27 -20.74
N GLN A 133 -29.87 -6.32 -20.69
CA GLN A 133 -30.68 -7.10 -21.65
C GLN A 133 -30.48 -6.63 -23.08
N LYS A 134 -30.32 -5.34 -23.29
CA LYS A 134 -30.10 -4.77 -24.64
C LYS A 134 -28.68 -4.94 -25.15
N SER A 135 -27.69 -4.92 -24.24
CA SER A 135 -26.27 -4.80 -24.59
C SER A 135 -25.55 -6.14 -24.82
N GLN A 136 -25.82 -7.16 -24.03
CA GLN A 136 -24.92 -8.32 -23.98
C GLN A 136 -25.57 -9.68 -24.20
N GLY A 137 -26.92 -9.80 -24.20
CA GLY A 137 -27.55 -11.13 -24.29
C GLY A 137 -27.13 -12.10 -23.18
N ASP A 138 -26.41 -11.59 -22.15
CA ASP A 138 -25.95 -12.37 -21.02
C ASP A 138 -27.14 -12.92 -20.25
N ASP A 139 -27.01 -14.15 -19.76
CA ASP A 139 -27.98 -14.75 -18.85
C ASP A 139 -28.05 -13.94 -17.57
N ILE A 140 -29.03 -13.01 -17.53
CA ILE A 140 -29.28 -12.11 -16.40
C ILE A 140 -29.63 -12.92 -15.14
N SER A 141 -30.06 -14.17 -15.30
CA SER A 141 -30.37 -15.08 -14.20
C SER A 141 -29.17 -15.35 -13.26
N GLU A 142 -27.95 -15.31 -13.79
CA GLU A 142 -26.72 -15.52 -13.01
C GLU A 142 -26.16 -14.24 -12.37
N LEU A 143 -26.66 -13.06 -12.78
CA LEU A 143 -26.15 -11.79 -12.27
C LEU A 143 -26.82 -11.41 -10.95
N ARG A 144 -26.00 -11.15 -9.93
CA ARG A 144 -26.46 -10.63 -8.65
C ARG A 144 -26.28 -9.12 -8.59
N PHE A 145 -27.38 -8.42 -8.37
CA PHE A 145 -27.39 -6.96 -8.26
C PHE A 145 -27.18 -6.53 -6.81
N VAL A 146 -26.24 -5.65 -6.59
CA VAL A 146 -25.93 -5.06 -5.28
C VAL A 146 -26.18 -3.57 -5.33
N ASP A 147 -27.04 -3.10 -4.44
CA ASP A 147 -27.32 -1.69 -4.24
C ASP A 147 -26.59 -1.23 -2.97
N PRO A 148 -25.60 -0.32 -3.09
CA PRO A 148 -24.85 0.19 -1.96
C PRO A 148 -25.74 0.79 -0.87
N ALA A 149 -26.84 1.44 -1.24
CA ALA A 149 -27.78 2.04 -0.30
C ALA A 149 -28.39 0.96 0.63
N LYS A 150 -28.82 -0.16 0.05
CA LYS A 150 -29.38 -1.28 0.81
C LYS A 150 -28.34 -1.94 1.71
N VAL A 151 -27.09 -2.03 1.26
CA VAL A 151 -25.99 -2.56 2.07
C VAL A 151 -25.71 -1.68 3.28
N ILE A 152 -25.70 -0.37 3.10
CA ILE A 152 -25.49 0.58 4.22
C ILE A 152 -26.66 0.51 5.20
N ASP A 153 -27.89 0.48 4.68
CA ASP A 153 -29.10 0.33 5.52
C ASP A 153 -29.12 -0.98 6.29
N TYR A 154 -28.62 -2.06 5.70
CA TYR A 154 -28.45 -3.34 6.39
C TYR A 154 -27.55 -3.19 7.62
N TYR A 155 -26.37 -2.57 7.50
CA TYR A 155 -25.49 -2.34 8.65
C TYR A 155 -26.03 -1.27 9.61
N ARG A 156 -26.80 -0.30 9.14
CA ARG A 156 -27.45 0.70 9.99
C ARG A 156 -28.53 0.13 10.88
N THR A 157 -29.26 -0.88 10.38
CA THR A 157 -30.36 -1.52 11.11
C THR A 157 -29.93 -2.76 11.88
N SER A 158 -28.73 -3.27 11.63
CA SER A 158 -28.17 -4.43 12.33
C SER A 158 -27.78 -4.03 13.74
N LYS A 159 -28.51 -4.58 14.73
CA LYS A 159 -28.20 -4.38 16.14
C LYS A 159 -26.82 -4.96 16.44
N ASP A 160 -26.05 -4.26 17.27
CA ASP A 160 -24.70 -4.65 17.69
C ASP A 160 -23.63 -4.54 16.59
N ASP A 161 -23.92 -3.94 15.43
CA ASP A 161 -22.88 -3.64 14.46
C ASP A 161 -22.05 -2.43 14.93
N ARG A 162 -20.75 -2.56 14.75
CA ARG A 162 -19.76 -1.54 15.15
C ARG A 162 -20.02 -0.15 14.57
N TYR A 163 -20.68 -0.09 13.42
CA TYR A 163 -20.95 1.16 12.69
C TYR A 163 -22.40 1.64 12.81
N GLU A 164 -23.28 0.90 13.50
CA GLU A 164 -24.70 1.22 13.66
C GLU A 164 -24.90 2.64 14.17
N ALA A 165 -24.27 2.99 15.29
CA ALA A 165 -24.42 4.30 15.93
C ALA A 165 -24.00 5.43 14.99
N LEU A 166 -22.85 5.27 14.34
CA LEU A 166 -22.33 6.26 13.39
C LEU A 166 -23.27 6.44 12.19
N LEU A 167 -23.72 5.34 11.58
CA LEU A 167 -24.61 5.38 10.43
C LEU A 167 -25.96 6.02 10.79
N ASN A 168 -26.48 5.76 11.98
CA ASN A 168 -27.71 6.37 12.48
C ASN A 168 -27.54 7.87 12.74
N ASP A 169 -26.36 8.33 13.19
CA ASP A 169 -26.09 9.75 13.36
C ASP A 169 -26.03 10.48 12.00
N TYR A 170 -25.38 9.88 10.99
CA TYR A 170 -25.37 10.44 9.65
C TYR A 170 -26.77 10.46 9.02
N TYR A 171 -27.54 9.38 9.20
CA TYR A 171 -28.92 9.30 8.75
C TYR A 171 -29.81 10.38 9.37
N LYS A 172 -29.70 10.63 10.67
CA LYS A 172 -30.44 11.70 11.37
C LYS A 172 -30.01 13.09 10.90
N LYS A 173 -28.71 13.27 10.64
CA LYS A 173 -28.15 14.58 10.28
C LYS A 173 -28.44 14.99 8.86
N TYR A 174 -28.38 14.07 7.91
CA TYR A 174 -28.43 14.37 6.47
C TYR A 174 -29.72 13.88 5.79
N GLY A 175 -30.53 13.08 6.48
CA GLY A 175 -31.76 12.49 5.94
C GLY A 175 -31.52 11.23 5.09
N PRO A 176 -32.60 10.50 4.76
CA PRO A 176 -32.53 9.19 4.13
C PRO A 176 -31.89 9.18 2.75
N ASP A 177 -32.09 10.23 1.95
CA ASP A 177 -31.67 10.25 0.54
C ASP A 177 -30.21 10.69 0.35
N THR A 178 -29.66 11.46 1.30
CA THR A 178 -28.38 12.12 1.12
C THR A 178 -27.27 11.65 2.05
N TYR A 179 -27.60 10.91 3.11
CA TYR A 179 -26.61 10.51 4.13
C TYR A 179 -25.48 9.64 3.56
N ILE A 180 -25.77 8.84 2.53
CA ILE A 180 -24.80 7.95 1.87
C ILE A 180 -23.65 8.74 1.23
N TYR A 181 -24.00 9.86 0.58
CA TYR A 181 -23.01 10.73 -0.07
C TYR A 181 -22.17 11.55 0.91
N ASN A 182 -22.66 11.67 2.15
CA ASN A 182 -21.99 12.42 3.22
C ASN A 182 -21.18 11.50 4.19
N LEU A 183 -21.10 10.21 3.91
CA LEU A 183 -20.30 9.30 4.70
C LEU A 183 -18.80 9.64 4.64
N PRO A 184 -18.03 9.32 5.67
CA PRO A 184 -16.59 9.48 5.65
C PRO A 184 -15.96 8.77 4.44
N THR A 185 -14.96 9.41 3.83
CA THR A 185 -14.29 8.91 2.63
C THR A 185 -13.85 7.45 2.77
N GLY A 186 -14.35 6.62 1.87
CA GLY A 186 -14.03 5.21 1.80
C GLY A 186 -14.77 4.31 2.80
N MET A 187 -15.67 4.86 3.62
CA MET A 187 -16.52 4.04 4.49
C MET A 187 -17.49 3.20 3.69
N LEU A 188 -18.07 3.76 2.62
CA LEU A 188 -18.91 3.04 1.68
C LEU A 188 -18.21 1.81 1.11
N VAL A 189 -16.99 1.98 0.63
CA VAL A 189 -16.19 0.88 0.05
C VAL A 189 -15.86 -0.19 1.10
N MET A 190 -15.54 0.23 2.33
CA MET A 190 -15.26 -0.69 3.42
C MET A 190 -16.48 -1.55 3.79
N LEU A 191 -17.67 -0.95 3.87
CA LEU A 191 -18.92 -1.67 4.17
C LEU A 191 -19.31 -2.62 3.03
N LEU A 192 -19.17 -2.15 1.76
CA LEU A 192 -19.35 -3.01 0.59
C LEU A 192 -18.36 -4.19 0.59
N GLY A 193 -17.10 -3.96 0.88
CA GLY A 193 -16.10 -5.01 0.95
C GLY A 193 -16.42 -6.05 2.01
N ARG A 194 -16.87 -5.62 3.20
CA ARG A 194 -17.33 -6.51 4.25
C ARG A 194 -18.54 -7.34 3.81
N TYR A 195 -19.52 -6.69 3.22
CA TYR A 195 -20.73 -7.35 2.69
C TYR A 195 -20.38 -8.39 1.61
N PHE A 196 -19.43 -8.05 0.73
CA PHE A 196 -18.99 -8.96 -0.33
C PHE A 196 -18.28 -10.19 0.24
N LYS A 197 -17.42 -10.00 1.22
CA LYS A 197 -16.74 -11.11 1.91
C LYS A 197 -17.70 -12.07 2.60
N GLU A 198 -18.81 -11.54 3.15
CA GLU A 198 -19.79 -12.32 3.90
C GLU A 198 -20.77 -13.08 2.97
N ASN A 199 -21.14 -12.48 1.82
CA ASN A 199 -22.26 -12.95 1.00
C ASN A 199 -21.88 -13.57 -0.34
N PHE A 200 -20.64 -13.37 -0.84
CA PHE A 200 -20.24 -13.81 -2.18
C PHE A 200 -19.03 -14.73 -2.14
N LYS A 201 -18.94 -15.57 -3.20
CA LYS A 201 -17.86 -16.55 -3.37
C LYS A 201 -17.18 -16.36 -4.72
N SER A 202 -16.04 -17.04 -4.89
CA SER A 202 -15.37 -17.12 -6.18
C SER A 202 -16.28 -17.73 -7.23
N GLY A 203 -16.38 -17.08 -8.40
CA GLY A 203 -17.23 -17.48 -9.51
C GLY A 203 -18.52 -16.67 -9.63
N ASP A 204 -18.91 -15.90 -8.60
CA ASP A 204 -20.11 -15.06 -8.65
C ASP A 204 -19.93 -13.90 -9.65
N LYS A 205 -20.99 -13.57 -10.38
CA LYS A 205 -21.06 -12.41 -11.28
C LYS A 205 -21.92 -11.32 -10.61
N LEU A 206 -21.34 -10.15 -10.38
CA LEU A 206 -21.93 -9.09 -9.57
C LEU A 206 -22.08 -7.81 -10.39
N VAL A 207 -23.17 -7.10 -10.16
CA VAL A 207 -23.38 -5.75 -10.68
C VAL A 207 -23.67 -4.81 -9.53
N VAL A 208 -22.78 -3.85 -9.29
CA VAL A 208 -22.97 -2.81 -8.28
C VAL A 208 -23.66 -1.62 -8.94
N VAL A 209 -24.85 -1.30 -8.47
CA VAL A 209 -25.70 -0.26 -9.06
C VAL A 209 -25.47 1.07 -8.35
N ASN A 210 -25.59 2.18 -9.09
CA ASN A 210 -25.36 3.53 -8.56
C ASN A 210 -23.99 3.68 -7.87
N PHE A 211 -22.97 3.11 -8.48
CA PHE A 211 -21.60 3.14 -7.95
C PHE A 211 -20.60 3.09 -9.11
N PRO A 212 -19.45 3.75 -8.99
CA PRO A 212 -18.96 4.57 -7.88
C PRO A 212 -19.49 6.01 -7.89
N HIS A 213 -19.43 6.69 -6.74
CA HIS A 213 -19.77 8.11 -6.66
C HIS A 213 -18.61 9.04 -6.99
N SER A 214 -17.38 8.54 -6.81
CA SER A 214 -16.14 9.27 -7.09
C SER A 214 -15.05 8.34 -7.64
N ILE A 215 -14.05 8.93 -8.31
CA ILE A 215 -12.86 8.17 -8.76
C ILE A 215 -12.12 7.58 -7.55
N SER A 216 -12.11 8.28 -6.41
CA SER A 216 -11.51 7.80 -5.17
C SER A 216 -12.18 6.53 -4.67
N ASP A 217 -13.52 6.44 -4.75
CA ASP A 217 -14.25 5.24 -4.35
C ASP A 217 -13.97 4.07 -5.31
N ALA A 218 -13.90 4.37 -6.62
CA ALA A 218 -13.57 3.39 -7.63
C ALA A 218 -12.19 2.76 -7.39
N THR A 219 -11.16 3.60 -7.28
CA THR A 219 -9.78 3.15 -7.03
C THR A 219 -9.64 2.42 -5.70
N LYS A 220 -10.30 2.90 -4.67
CA LYS A 220 -10.29 2.25 -3.36
C LYS A 220 -10.96 0.87 -3.42
N PHE A 221 -12.08 0.76 -4.13
CA PHE A 221 -12.77 -0.52 -4.34
C PHE A 221 -11.89 -1.52 -5.09
N GLU A 222 -11.26 -1.10 -6.18
CA GLU A 222 -10.35 -1.96 -6.94
C GLU A 222 -9.14 -2.43 -6.12
N ASN A 223 -8.64 -1.59 -5.21
CA ASN A 223 -7.51 -1.93 -4.34
C ASN A 223 -7.90 -2.83 -3.15
N GLU A 224 -9.10 -2.66 -2.59
CA GLU A 224 -9.49 -3.32 -1.34
C GLU A 224 -10.42 -4.52 -1.56
N VAL A 225 -11.24 -4.50 -2.61
CA VAL A 225 -12.27 -5.52 -2.84
C VAL A 225 -11.92 -6.43 -4.01
N SER A 226 -11.94 -5.92 -5.22
CA SER A 226 -11.57 -6.66 -6.44
C SER A 226 -11.45 -5.70 -7.63
N ILE A 227 -10.69 -6.12 -8.63
CA ILE A 227 -10.60 -5.40 -9.91
C ILE A 227 -11.92 -5.53 -10.66
N VAL A 228 -12.42 -4.39 -11.15
CA VAL A 228 -13.67 -4.29 -11.89
C VAL A 228 -13.44 -4.66 -13.35
N SER A 229 -14.32 -5.47 -13.92
CA SER A 229 -14.23 -5.89 -15.32
C SER A 229 -14.71 -4.79 -16.26
N LYS A 230 -15.86 -4.19 -15.99
CA LYS A 230 -16.47 -3.15 -16.85
C LYS A 230 -17.35 -2.19 -16.03
N ILE A 231 -17.54 -1.00 -16.57
CA ILE A 231 -18.52 -0.04 -16.08
C ILE A 231 -19.59 0.24 -17.15
N LEU A 232 -20.84 0.18 -16.75
CA LEU A 232 -22.00 0.48 -17.58
C LEU A 232 -22.40 1.95 -17.37
N VAL A 233 -22.27 2.73 -18.42
CA VAL A 233 -22.52 4.17 -18.35
C VAL A 233 -23.72 4.53 -19.21
N PRO A 234 -24.81 5.04 -18.61
CA PRO A 234 -25.91 5.61 -19.38
C PRO A 234 -25.42 6.79 -20.22
N ARG A 235 -25.89 6.95 -21.46
CA ARG A 235 -25.50 8.05 -22.36
C ARG A 235 -25.59 9.43 -21.71
N LYS A 236 -26.55 9.63 -20.82
CA LYS A 236 -26.70 10.87 -20.06
C LYS A 236 -25.49 11.23 -19.20
N LEU A 237 -24.70 10.24 -18.78
CA LEU A 237 -23.55 10.38 -17.89
C LEU A 237 -22.22 10.17 -18.61
N SER A 238 -22.20 10.06 -19.94
CA SER A 238 -20.97 9.84 -20.74
C SER A 238 -19.91 10.94 -20.53
N GLY A 239 -20.30 12.15 -20.16
CA GLY A 239 -19.37 13.25 -19.87
C GLY A 239 -18.79 13.27 -18.45
N SER A 240 -19.17 12.34 -17.59
CA SER A 240 -18.69 12.31 -16.19
C SER A 240 -17.21 11.97 -16.10
N ASP A 241 -16.52 12.48 -15.07
CA ASP A 241 -15.10 12.20 -14.86
C ASP A 241 -14.83 10.71 -14.60
N ILE A 242 -15.78 10.01 -14.01
CA ILE A 242 -15.74 8.57 -13.82
C ILE A 242 -15.77 7.84 -15.16
N CYS A 243 -16.63 8.26 -16.09
CA CYS A 243 -16.68 7.69 -17.43
C CYS A 243 -15.35 7.87 -18.16
N LYS A 244 -14.81 9.09 -18.18
CA LYS A 244 -13.51 9.40 -18.80
C LYS A 244 -12.38 8.54 -18.19
N TYR A 245 -12.37 8.36 -16.87
CA TYR A 245 -11.39 7.53 -16.19
C TYR A 245 -11.46 6.09 -16.70
N TYR A 246 -12.64 5.48 -16.79
CA TYR A 246 -12.80 4.11 -17.27
C TYR A 246 -12.64 3.97 -18.79
N GLU A 247 -12.91 5.00 -19.57
CA GLU A 247 -12.59 5.05 -21.00
C GLU A 247 -11.08 4.97 -21.24
N THR A 248 -10.27 5.70 -20.47
CA THR A 248 -8.80 5.63 -20.61
C THR A 248 -8.24 4.24 -20.33
N VAL A 249 -8.93 3.45 -19.52
CA VAL A 249 -8.55 2.05 -19.19
C VAL A 249 -9.21 1.02 -20.13
N GLY A 250 -10.10 1.48 -21.03
CA GLY A 250 -10.82 0.60 -21.97
C GLY A 250 -11.88 -0.28 -21.31
N LYS A 251 -12.42 0.13 -20.16
CA LYS A 251 -13.42 -0.63 -19.41
C LYS A 251 -14.81 0.02 -19.42
N ALA A 252 -15.03 1.14 -20.12
CA ALA A 252 -16.31 1.82 -20.17
C ALA A 252 -17.17 1.27 -21.31
N ASP A 253 -18.39 0.85 -20.99
CA ASP A 253 -19.46 0.51 -21.95
C ASP A 253 -20.53 1.60 -21.88
N ILE A 254 -20.61 2.45 -22.91
CA ILE A 254 -21.62 3.53 -23.00
C ILE A 254 -22.84 2.97 -23.71
N ILE A 255 -24.00 3.06 -23.06
CA ILE A 255 -25.22 2.40 -23.50
C ILE A 255 -26.39 3.38 -23.56
#